data_71c5299eba331b1ef1b93a10b672bf93
#
_entry.id   71c5299eba331b1ef1b93a10b672bf93
#
_cell.length_a   1.000
_cell.length_b   1.000
_cell.length_c   1.000
_cell.angle_alpha   90.00
_cell.angle_beta   90.00
_cell.angle_gamma   90.00
#
_symmetry.space_group_name_H-M   'P 1'
#
loop_
_entity.id
_entity.type
_entity.pdbx_description
1 polymer ?
#
loop_
_entity_poly.entity_id
_entity_poly.type
_entity_poly.pdbx_seq_one_letter_code
_entity_poly.pdbx_strand_id
1 'polypeptide(L)'
;MNTMTNDLSGVVAADRAHVWHHLSQHKQYETMDPRVIVEGKGLRVWDAKGKEYIDAVSGAVWTVNVGYGRESIAKAVADQLVKMNYFAGSNGTVPGALFAEKLITKMPGLSRVYYSNSGSEANEKVYKIVRQISHRHHGGMKNKILYRERDYHGTTIGT
;
A
#
# COMPACT_ATOMS: atom_id res chain seq x y z
N MET A 1 -13.87 27.60 2.76
CA MET A 1 -13.39 26.65 1.74
C MET A 1 -12.53 27.43 0.77
N ASN A 2 -11.23 27.30 0.87
CA ASN A 2 -10.30 28.01 0.00
C ASN A 2 -10.17 27.17 -1.26
N THR A 3 -10.89 27.52 -2.32
CA THR A 3 -10.67 26.98 -3.66
C THR A 3 -9.35 27.53 -4.17
N MET A 4 -8.24 26.90 -3.75
CA MET A 4 -7.04 26.99 -4.58
C MET A 4 -7.41 26.32 -5.90
N THR A 5 -7.60 27.12 -6.94
CA THR A 5 -7.47 26.66 -8.31
C THR A 5 -6.00 26.29 -8.47
N ASN A 6 -5.65 25.07 -8.06
CA ASN A 6 -4.33 24.53 -8.31
C ASN A 6 -4.17 24.52 -9.84
N ASP A 7 -3.22 25.26 -10.35
CA ASP A 7 -2.78 25.13 -11.73
C ASP A 7 -2.22 23.71 -11.91
N LEU A 8 -3.08 22.80 -12.34
CA LEU A 8 -2.78 21.37 -12.49
C LEU A 8 -1.81 21.12 -13.66
N SER A 9 -1.55 22.13 -14.52
CA SER A 9 -0.56 22.03 -15.59
C SER A 9 0.86 21.92 -15.01
N GLY A 10 1.15 22.68 -13.97
CA GLY A 10 2.41 22.60 -13.23
C GLY A 10 2.60 21.26 -12.52
N VAL A 11 1.50 20.63 -12.04
CA VAL A 11 1.57 19.32 -11.37
C VAL A 11 1.98 18.22 -12.35
N VAL A 12 1.43 18.18 -13.55
CA VAL A 12 1.79 17.18 -14.59
C VAL A 12 3.26 17.35 -15.00
N ALA A 13 3.74 18.59 -15.14
CA ALA A 13 5.14 18.87 -15.45
C ALA A 13 6.09 18.43 -14.33
N ALA A 14 5.72 18.67 -13.07
CA ALA A 14 6.51 18.26 -11.91
C ALA A 14 6.56 16.74 -11.77
N ASP A 15 5.44 16.05 -11.98
CA ASP A 15 5.36 14.59 -11.97
C ASP A 15 6.30 13.99 -13.02
N ARG A 16 6.20 14.44 -14.26
CA ARG A 16 7.06 14.01 -15.36
C ARG A 16 8.56 14.23 -15.11
N ALA A 17 8.92 15.32 -14.43
CA ALA A 17 10.31 15.70 -14.19
C ALA A 17 10.93 14.97 -12.99
N HIS A 18 10.13 14.62 -11.96
CA HIS A 18 10.65 14.25 -10.66
C HIS A 18 10.13 12.92 -10.09
N VAL A 19 9.07 12.33 -10.66
CA VAL A 19 8.51 11.08 -10.14
C VAL A 19 8.99 9.88 -10.94
N TRP A 20 9.56 8.90 -10.23
CA TRP A 20 9.84 7.59 -10.81
C TRP A 20 8.64 6.67 -10.60
N HIS A 21 7.86 6.48 -11.65
CA HIS A 21 6.66 5.62 -11.60
C HIS A 21 7.03 4.14 -11.51
N HIS A 22 6.45 3.47 -10.51
CA HIS A 22 6.63 2.06 -10.26
C HIS A 22 6.11 1.21 -11.43
N LEU A 23 6.87 0.17 -11.81
CA LEU A 23 6.54 -0.77 -12.90
C LEU A 23 6.20 -0.10 -14.24
N SER A 24 6.80 1.05 -14.53
CA SER A 24 6.58 1.81 -15.76
C SER A 24 7.83 1.94 -16.60
N GLN A 25 7.67 1.91 -17.92
CA GLN A 25 8.76 2.23 -18.85
C GLN A 25 8.84 3.74 -19.03
N HIS A 26 9.77 4.39 -18.32
CA HIS A 26 9.89 5.85 -18.28
C HIS A 26 10.14 6.51 -19.63
N LYS A 27 10.70 5.78 -20.62
CA LYS A 27 10.89 6.28 -21.98
C LYS A 27 9.58 6.79 -22.62
N GLN A 28 8.43 6.24 -22.23
CA GLN A 28 7.14 6.73 -22.73
C GLN A 28 6.87 8.20 -22.36
N TYR A 29 7.40 8.67 -21.24
CA TYR A 29 7.19 10.03 -20.75
C TYR A 29 8.08 11.07 -21.45
N GLU A 30 8.95 10.65 -22.37
CA GLU A 30 9.63 11.58 -23.30
C GLU A 30 8.65 12.20 -24.31
N THR A 31 7.58 11.46 -24.66
CA THR A 31 6.60 11.85 -25.69
C THR A 31 5.16 11.98 -25.17
N MET A 32 4.88 11.44 -24.00
CA MET A 32 3.54 11.43 -23.39
C MET A 32 3.59 12.01 -21.99
N ASP A 33 2.54 12.73 -21.60
CA ASP A 33 2.35 13.14 -20.20
C ASP A 33 1.98 11.95 -19.33
N PRO A 34 2.49 11.88 -18.10
CA PRO A 34 1.97 10.94 -17.10
C PRO A 34 0.51 11.27 -16.78
N ARG A 35 -0.26 10.24 -16.47
CA ARG A 35 -1.64 10.42 -16.01
C ARG A 35 -1.63 10.71 -14.52
N VAL A 36 -1.86 11.96 -14.15
CA VAL A 36 -1.98 12.38 -12.76
C VAL A 36 -3.44 12.33 -12.34
N ILE A 37 -3.77 11.44 -11.41
CA ILE A 37 -5.11 11.32 -10.82
C ILE A 37 -5.22 12.31 -9.68
N VAL A 38 -6.27 13.13 -9.69
CA VAL A 38 -6.44 14.26 -8.76
C VAL A 38 -7.62 14.09 -7.81
N GLU A 39 -8.60 13.27 -8.17
CA GLU A 39 -9.79 13.05 -7.37
C GLU A 39 -10.32 11.62 -7.54
N GLY A 40 -10.99 11.11 -6.51
CA GLY A 40 -11.70 9.83 -6.55
C GLY A 40 -12.98 9.87 -5.73
N LYS A 41 -14.07 9.27 -6.27
CA LYS A 41 -15.35 9.11 -5.57
C LYS A 41 -16.02 7.79 -5.94
N GLY A 42 -16.29 6.97 -4.95
CA GLY A 42 -16.83 5.62 -5.17
C GLY A 42 -15.87 4.78 -6.02
N LEU A 43 -16.26 4.42 -7.23
CA LEU A 43 -15.46 3.68 -8.20
C LEU A 43 -14.88 4.55 -9.33
N ARG A 44 -15.02 5.87 -9.24
CA ARG A 44 -14.61 6.80 -10.29
C ARG A 44 -13.42 7.62 -9.85
N VAL A 45 -12.56 7.94 -10.81
CA VAL A 45 -11.40 8.82 -10.61
C VAL A 45 -11.33 9.83 -11.75
N TRP A 46 -10.72 10.98 -11.48
CA TRP A 46 -10.50 12.04 -12.46
C TRP A 46 -9.03 12.39 -12.56
N ASP A 47 -8.57 12.58 -13.78
CA ASP A 47 -7.20 13.04 -14.01
C ASP A 47 -7.08 14.57 -14.00
N ALA A 48 -5.85 15.05 -14.05
CA ALA A 48 -5.54 16.50 -14.07
C ALA A 48 -6.08 17.25 -15.30
N LYS A 49 -6.53 16.54 -16.32
CA LYS A 49 -7.22 17.10 -17.51
C LYS A 49 -8.75 17.08 -17.37
N GLY A 50 -9.28 16.68 -16.20
CA GLY A 50 -10.71 16.58 -15.91
C GLY A 50 -11.39 15.34 -16.51
N LYS A 51 -10.63 14.43 -17.11
CA LYS A 51 -11.22 13.21 -17.68
C LYS A 51 -11.56 12.20 -16.60
N GLU A 52 -12.77 11.69 -16.66
CA GLU A 52 -13.29 10.66 -15.77
C GLU A 52 -12.92 9.25 -16.26
N TYR A 53 -12.62 8.38 -15.29
CA TYR A 53 -12.38 6.96 -15.51
C TYR A 53 -13.12 6.12 -14.46
N ILE A 54 -13.51 4.90 -14.84
CA ILE A 54 -13.91 3.87 -13.89
C ILE A 54 -12.62 3.17 -13.43
N ASP A 55 -12.39 3.17 -12.12
CA ASP A 55 -11.31 2.39 -11.53
C ASP A 55 -11.77 0.94 -11.30
N ALA A 56 -11.54 0.08 -12.29
CA ALA A 56 -11.87 -1.33 -12.21
C ALA A 56 -10.80 -2.17 -11.49
N VAL A 57 -9.71 -1.56 -11.04
CA VAL A 57 -8.54 -2.24 -10.45
C VAL A 57 -8.29 -1.83 -9.00
N SER A 58 -9.20 -1.05 -8.41
CA SER A 58 -9.15 -0.66 -6.99
C SER A 58 -7.82 0.02 -6.59
N GLY A 59 -7.53 1.18 -7.20
CA GLY A 59 -6.30 1.93 -7.00
C GLY A 59 -5.11 1.37 -7.78
N ALA A 60 -5.37 0.77 -8.94
CA ALA A 60 -4.42 0.10 -9.83
C ALA A 60 -3.76 -1.17 -9.27
N VAL A 61 -3.83 -1.42 -7.96
CA VAL A 61 -3.17 -2.57 -7.29
C VAL A 61 -4.04 -3.21 -6.20
N TRP A 62 -5.36 -3.19 -6.36
CA TRP A 62 -6.36 -3.83 -5.46
C TRP A 62 -6.34 -3.32 -4.01
N THR A 63 -6.03 -2.04 -3.80
CA THR A 63 -5.85 -1.47 -2.46
C THR A 63 -7.00 -0.60 -1.97
N VAL A 64 -7.91 -0.16 -2.84
CA VAL A 64 -9.02 0.73 -2.52
C VAL A 64 -10.37 -0.02 -2.59
N ASN A 65 -10.45 -1.16 -1.90
CA ASN A 65 -11.58 -2.10 -1.99
C ASN A 65 -12.93 -1.53 -1.50
N VAL A 66 -12.90 -0.49 -0.68
CA VAL A 66 -14.11 0.19 -0.19
C VAL A 66 -14.51 1.40 -1.03
N GLY A 67 -13.75 1.69 -2.10
CA GLY A 67 -13.93 2.88 -2.95
C GLY A 67 -13.39 4.15 -2.35
N TYR A 68 -13.35 5.19 -3.17
CA TYR A 68 -12.82 6.52 -2.84
C TYR A 68 -13.81 7.38 -2.06
N GLY A 69 -13.31 8.40 -1.35
CA GLY A 69 -14.12 9.45 -0.72
C GLY A 69 -14.96 8.97 0.46
N ARG A 70 -14.49 8.00 1.25
CA ARG A 70 -15.17 7.50 2.44
C ARG A 70 -14.97 8.43 3.63
N GLU A 71 -15.86 9.38 3.82
CA GLU A 71 -15.79 10.41 4.87
C GLU A 71 -15.67 9.81 6.28
N SER A 72 -16.38 8.71 6.57
CA SER A 72 -16.30 8.05 7.88
C SER A 72 -14.90 7.51 8.19
N ILE A 73 -14.20 6.99 7.17
CA ILE A 73 -12.82 6.51 7.31
C ILE A 73 -11.89 7.71 7.48
N ALA A 74 -12.03 8.73 6.64
CA ALA A 74 -11.24 9.95 6.71
C ALA A 74 -11.34 10.61 8.10
N LYS A 75 -12.57 10.71 8.64
CA LYS A 75 -12.81 11.24 9.98
C LYS A 75 -12.14 10.38 11.06
N ALA A 76 -12.30 9.07 11.02
CA ALA A 76 -11.69 8.18 12.01
C ALA A 76 -10.15 8.27 12.00
N VAL A 77 -9.55 8.40 10.82
CA VAL A 77 -8.10 8.60 10.67
C VAL A 77 -7.68 9.95 11.23
N ALA A 78 -8.39 11.03 10.89
CA ALA A 78 -8.09 12.37 11.40
C ALA A 78 -8.20 12.43 12.93
N ASP A 79 -9.26 11.90 13.52
CA ASP A 79 -9.45 11.85 14.98
C ASP A 79 -8.31 11.06 15.67
N GLN A 80 -7.87 9.97 15.08
CA GLN A 80 -6.75 9.18 15.62
C GLN A 80 -5.41 9.91 15.49
N LEU A 81 -5.15 10.59 14.37
CA LEU A 81 -3.91 11.35 14.16
C LEU A 81 -3.78 12.51 15.15
N VAL A 82 -4.87 13.20 15.46
CA VAL A 82 -4.90 14.25 16.50
C VAL A 82 -4.61 13.66 17.88
N LYS A 83 -5.11 12.47 18.17
CA LYS A 83 -4.92 11.80 19.45
C LYS A 83 -3.50 11.23 19.61
N MET A 84 -3.03 10.51 18.62
CA MET A 84 -1.69 9.93 18.54
C MET A 84 -1.45 9.38 17.13
N ASN A 85 -0.45 9.91 16.45
CA ASN A 85 -0.10 9.55 15.09
C ASN A 85 0.84 8.33 15.00
N TYR A 86 1.79 8.21 15.93
CA TYR A 86 2.79 7.14 15.91
C TYR A 86 3.33 6.85 17.31
N PHE A 87 3.61 5.57 17.56
CA PHE A 87 4.49 5.11 18.62
C PHE A 87 5.28 3.88 18.15
N ALA A 88 6.51 3.71 18.66
CA ALA A 88 7.39 2.64 18.22
C ALA A 88 6.79 1.24 18.45
N GLY A 89 6.98 0.33 17.50
CA GLY A 89 6.39 -1.02 17.49
C GLY A 89 6.82 -1.96 18.62
N SER A 90 7.75 -1.54 19.49
CA SER A 90 8.07 -2.23 20.76
C SER A 90 6.97 -2.05 21.83
N ASN A 91 6.06 -1.11 21.62
CA ASN A 91 4.93 -0.83 22.49
C ASN A 91 3.61 -1.08 21.78
N GLY A 92 2.57 -1.43 22.52
CA GLY A 92 1.22 -1.56 21.97
C GLY A 92 0.55 -0.20 21.77
N THR A 93 -0.35 -0.12 20.79
CA THR A 93 -1.27 0.99 20.59
C THR A 93 -2.71 0.49 20.59
N VAL A 94 -3.64 1.34 21.02
CA VAL A 94 -5.06 0.95 21.08
C VAL A 94 -5.59 0.49 19.71
N PRO A 95 -5.41 1.24 18.61
CA PRO A 95 -5.87 0.78 17.30
C PRO A 95 -5.22 -0.54 16.86
N GLY A 96 -3.92 -0.70 17.11
CA GLY A 96 -3.19 -1.92 16.76
C GLY A 96 -3.71 -3.14 17.52
N ALA A 97 -3.93 -3.02 18.84
CA ALA A 97 -4.43 -4.12 19.65
C ALA A 97 -5.85 -4.54 19.24
N LEU A 98 -6.78 -3.59 19.13
CA LEU A 98 -8.17 -3.87 18.75
C LEU A 98 -8.28 -4.41 17.31
N PHE A 99 -7.46 -3.93 16.39
CA PHE A 99 -7.44 -4.47 15.03
C PHE A 99 -6.91 -5.89 15.00
N ALA A 100 -5.82 -6.20 15.74
CA ALA A 100 -5.29 -7.57 15.84
C ALA A 100 -6.34 -8.53 16.40
N GLU A 101 -7.00 -8.16 17.50
CA GLU A 101 -8.08 -8.95 18.09
C GLU A 101 -9.17 -9.28 17.07
N LYS A 102 -9.69 -8.25 16.40
CA LYS A 102 -10.72 -8.42 15.36
C LYS A 102 -10.24 -9.25 14.17
N LEU A 103 -8.99 -9.08 13.73
CA LEU A 103 -8.43 -9.81 12.60
C LEU A 103 -8.31 -11.30 12.89
N ILE A 104 -7.80 -11.66 14.06
CA ILE A 104 -7.62 -13.06 14.46
C ILE A 104 -8.95 -13.83 14.47
N THR A 105 -10.08 -13.20 14.79
CA THR A 105 -11.39 -13.87 14.70
C THR A 105 -11.75 -14.30 13.27
N LYS A 106 -11.12 -13.75 12.26
CA LYS A 106 -11.33 -14.07 10.83
C LYS A 106 -10.29 -15.03 10.26
N MET A 107 -9.28 -15.38 11.05
CA MET A 107 -8.14 -16.19 10.62
C MET A 107 -7.96 -17.40 11.54
N PRO A 108 -8.80 -18.46 11.41
CA PRO A 108 -8.74 -19.61 12.27
C PRO A 108 -7.37 -20.30 12.20
N GLY A 109 -6.85 -20.70 13.35
CA GLY A 109 -5.51 -21.31 13.48
C GLY A 109 -4.36 -20.33 13.64
N LEU A 110 -4.59 -19.01 13.50
CA LEU A 110 -3.61 -17.98 13.79
C LEU A 110 -3.90 -17.31 15.13
N SER A 111 -2.85 -16.86 15.83
CA SER A 111 -2.99 -16.30 17.18
C SER A 111 -2.34 -14.92 17.35
N ARG A 112 -1.54 -14.47 16.40
CA ARG A 112 -0.79 -13.21 16.51
C ARG A 112 -0.68 -12.51 15.17
N VAL A 113 -0.57 -11.17 15.22
CA VAL A 113 -0.38 -10.29 14.07
C VAL A 113 0.98 -9.62 14.18
N TYR A 114 1.74 -9.64 13.08
CA TYR A 114 2.97 -8.88 12.96
C TYR A 114 2.80 -7.85 11.83
N TYR A 115 2.59 -6.61 12.19
CA TYR A 115 2.31 -5.52 11.26
C TYR A 115 3.49 -5.16 10.38
N SER A 116 3.20 -4.77 9.14
CA SER A 116 4.13 -4.24 8.15
C SER A 116 3.46 -3.09 7.39
N ASN A 117 4.27 -2.24 6.74
CA ASN A 117 3.75 -1.11 5.96
C ASN A 117 3.39 -1.52 4.52
N SER A 118 3.88 -2.65 4.04
CA SER A 118 3.62 -3.15 2.68
C SER A 118 3.62 -4.67 2.63
N GLY A 119 3.10 -5.22 1.53
CA GLY A 119 3.18 -6.65 1.23
C GLY A 119 4.62 -7.13 1.07
N SER A 120 5.49 -6.32 0.46
CA SER A 120 6.92 -6.62 0.33
C SER A 120 7.59 -6.81 1.70
N GLU A 121 7.36 -5.89 2.64
CA GLU A 121 7.87 -6.01 4.01
C GLU A 121 7.29 -7.22 4.75
N ALA A 122 6.01 -7.54 4.52
CA ALA A 122 5.39 -8.72 5.10
C ALA A 122 6.06 -10.00 4.60
N ASN A 123 6.31 -10.12 3.29
CA ASN A 123 7.02 -11.24 2.71
C ASN A 123 8.46 -11.34 3.21
N GLU A 124 9.20 -10.24 3.35
CA GLU A 124 10.54 -10.23 3.94
C GLU A 124 10.55 -10.77 5.39
N LYS A 125 9.56 -10.39 6.18
CA LYS A 125 9.38 -10.93 7.54
C LYS A 125 9.10 -12.43 7.51
N VAL A 126 8.24 -12.90 6.61
CA VAL A 126 7.96 -14.34 6.43
C VAL A 126 9.25 -15.08 6.08
N TYR A 127 10.05 -14.59 5.12
CA TYR A 127 11.31 -15.23 4.74
C TYR A 127 12.29 -15.35 5.90
N LYS A 128 12.42 -14.30 6.71
CA LYS A 128 13.23 -14.35 7.93
C LYS A 128 12.74 -15.38 8.95
N ILE A 129 11.42 -15.40 9.18
CA ILE A 129 10.80 -16.33 10.14
C ILE A 129 10.97 -17.77 9.69
N VAL A 130 10.67 -18.11 8.44
CA VAL A 130 10.81 -19.50 7.95
C VAL A 130 12.25 -19.96 7.92
N ARG A 131 13.22 -19.09 7.61
CA ARG A 131 14.64 -19.41 7.72
C ARG A 131 15.08 -19.65 9.15
N GLN A 132 14.60 -18.86 10.10
CA GLN A 132 14.88 -19.06 11.53
C GLN A 132 14.29 -20.38 12.03
N ILE A 133 13.06 -20.71 11.63
CA ILE A 133 12.43 -21.99 11.94
C ILE A 133 13.23 -23.14 11.33
N SER A 134 13.63 -23.03 10.07
CA SER A 134 14.46 -24.02 9.39
C SER A 134 15.79 -24.25 10.12
N HIS A 135 16.45 -23.19 10.56
CA HIS A 135 17.70 -23.30 11.30
C HIS A 135 17.49 -24.05 12.64
N ARG A 136 16.46 -23.71 13.39
CA ARG A 136 16.18 -24.31 14.69
C ARG A 136 15.70 -25.76 14.65
N HIS A 137 14.89 -26.11 13.64
CA HIS A 137 14.21 -27.41 13.61
C HIS A 137 14.66 -28.33 12.48
N HIS A 138 15.42 -27.84 11.51
CA HIS A 138 15.83 -28.58 10.32
C HIS A 138 17.31 -28.37 9.96
N GLY A 139 18.14 -27.92 10.89
CA GLY A 139 19.57 -27.69 10.66
C GLY A 139 19.89 -26.69 9.54
N GLY A 140 18.95 -25.80 9.22
CA GLY A 140 19.12 -24.82 8.13
C GLY A 140 18.92 -25.37 6.72
N MET A 141 18.55 -26.66 6.58
CA MET A 141 18.47 -27.31 5.28
C MET A 141 17.29 -26.85 4.42
N LYS A 142 16.16 -26.42 5.02
CA LYS A 142 15.00 -25.89 4.31
C LYS A 142 15.14 -24.38 4.10
N ASN A 143 15.94 -23.96 3.13
CA ASN A 143 16.29 -22.56 2.90
C ASN A 143 15.82 -21.98 1.57
N LYS A 144 15.21 -22.83 0.72
CA LYS A 144 14.71 -22.40 -0.59
C LYS A 144 13.29 -21.86 -0.45
N ILE A 145 13.03 -20.72 -1.10
CA ILE A 145 11.69 -20.16 -1.29
C ILE A 145 11.27 -20.47 -2.72
N LEU A 146 10.13 -21.14 -2.87
CA LEU A 146 9.57 -21.47 -4.17
C LEU A 146 8.59 -20.39 -4.60
N TYR A 147 8.64 -20.01 -5.87
CA TYR A 147 7.74 -19.03 -6.47
C TYR A 147 7.38 -19.48 -7.89
N ARG A 148 6.30 -18.93 -8.44
CA ARG A 148 5.93 -19.16 -9.85
C ARG A 148 6.49 -18.01 -10.69
N GLU A 149 6.95 -18.35 -11.90
CA GLU A 149 7.41 -17.36 -12.87
C GLU A 149 6.33 -16.30 -13.12
N ARG A 150 6.73 -15.04 -13.18
CA ARG A 150 5.89 -13.85 -13.41
C ARG A 150 4.90 -13.50 -12.28
N ASP A 151 4.93 -14.20 -11.16
CA ASP A 151 4.16 -13.77 -9.99
C ASP A 151 4.84 -12.56 -9.33
N TYR A 152 4.02 -11.62 -8.89
CA TYR A 152 4.49 -10.45 -8.15
C TYR A 152 4.50 -10.74 -6.64
N HIS A 153 5.64 -10.54 -6.01
CA HIS A 153 5.83 -10.80 -4.58
C HIS A 153 6.27 -9.55 -3.81
N GLY A 154 6.68 -8.49 -4.51
CA GLY A 154 7.17 -7.25 -3.94
C GLY A 154 8.32 -6.65 -4.74
N THR A 155 8.95 -5.63 -4.17
CA THR A 155 10.06 -4.88 -4.80
C THR A 155 11.16 -4.55 -3.79
N THR A 156 11.32 -5.34 -2.75
CA THR A 156 12.47 -5.32 -1.86
C THR A 156 13.50 -6.37 -2.30
N ILE A 157 14.61 -6.50 -1.57
CA ILE A 157 15.73 -7.36 -2.01
C ILE A 157 15.33 -8.85 -2.11
N GLY A 158 14.46 -9.32 -1.21
CA GLY A 158 14.04 -10.72 -1.17
C GLY A 158 12.74 -11.02 -1.90
N THR A 159 12.05 -9.96 -2.38
CA THR A 159 10.72 -10.12 -3.00
C THR A 159 10.68 -9.59 -4.41
#